data_3d31ca3bd99f6dbc2e40ff0b81fbbd77
#
_entry.id   3d31ca3bd99f6dbc2e40ff0b81fbbd77
#
_cell.length_a   1.000
_cell.length_b   1.000
_cell.length_c   1.000
_cell.angle_alpha   90.00
_cell.angle_beta   90.00
_cell.angle_gamma   90.00
#
_symmetry.space_group_name_H-M   'P 1'
#
loop_
_entity.id
_entity.type
_entity.pdbx_description
1 polymer ?
#
loop_
_entity_poly.entity_id
_entity_poly.type
_entity_poly.pdbx_seq_one_letter_code
_entity_poly.pdbx_strand_id
1 'polypeptide(L)'
;MTSSVVLSAVLVSSPAWADCWEDVAGRYDIEPELLQAIAAVESGYRANAMNKANSDGSRDIGLMQINSMHLPRLLKQGITEERLLSEPCLSVEVGASILAEFIQRFGYNWTAVGSYNAGPGSGPERDALREQYAQKIWAQYEALVALRH
;
A
#
# COMPACT_ATOMS: atom_id res chain seq x y z
N MET A 1 -37.45 42.87 2.55
CA MET A 1 -36.01 42.67 2.83
C MET A 1 -35.70 41.20 2.71
N THR A 2 -35.16 40.79 1.58
CA THR A 2 -34.83 39.40 1.30
C THR A 2 -33.35 39.21 1.56
N SER A 3 -32.99 38.51 2.64
CA SER A 3 -31.61 38.18 2.93
C SER A 3 -31.19 36.96 2.07
N SER A 4 -30.32 37.20 1.11
CA SER A 4 -29.68 36.12 0.33
C SER A 4 -28.55 35.49 1.17
N VAL A 5 -28.76 34.23 1.56
CA VAL A 5 -27.70 33.43 2.20
C VAL A 5 -26.79 32.91 1.07
N VAL A 6 -25.56 33.41 1.00
CA VAL A 6 -24.53 32.89 0.10
C VAL A 6 -23.91 31.65 0.77
N LEU A 7 -24.24 30.46 0.26
CA LEU A 7 -23.65 29.21 0.71
C LEU A 7 -22.27 29.08 0.07
N SER A 8 -21.21 29.38 0.80
CA SER A 8 -19.84 29.16 0.35
C SER A 8 -19.54 27.67 0.37
N ALA A 9 -19.46 27.05 -0.80
CA ALA A 9 -18.99 25.68 -0.95
C ALA A 9 -17.48 25.64 -0.64
N VAL A 10 -17.12 24.99 0.45
CA VAL A 10 -15.72 24.66 0.74
C VAL A 10 -15.33 23.52 -0.18
N LEU A 11 -14.53 23.81 -1.20
CA LEU A 11 -13.90 22.80 -2.03
C LEU A 11 -12.83 22.10 -1.18
N VAL A 12 -13.14 20.92 -0.65
CA VAL A 12 -12.15 20.04 -0.05
C VAL A 12 -11.37 19.41 -1.20
N SER A 13 -10.16 19.92 -1.48
CA SER A 13 -9.27 19.29 -2.45
C SER A 13 -8.74 18.00 -1.85
N SER A 14 -9.05 16.85 -2.48
CA SER A 14 -8.41 15.58 -2.17
C SER A 14 -6.91 15.71 -2.44
N PRO A 15 -6.05 15.07 -1.61
CA PRO A 15 -4.62 15.05 -1.90
C PRO A 15 -4.37 14.42 -3.27
N ALA A 16 -3.44 14.97 -4.04
CA ALA A 16 -3.16 14.57 -5.43
C ALA A 16 -2.85 13.06 -5.61
N TRP A 17 -2.43 12.37 -4.56
CA TRP A 17 -2.18 10.93 -4.57
C TRP A 17 -3.43 10.07 -4.34
N ALA A 18 -4.57 10.67 -3.97
CA ALA A 18 -5.83 9.93 -3.78
C ALA A 18 -6.36 9.32 -5.10
N ASP A 19 -5.97 9.90 -6.24
CA ASP A 19 -6.47 9.48 -7.55
C ASP A 19 -5.66 8.34 -8.18
N CYS A 20 -4.47 8.00 -7.65
CA CYS A 20 -3.63 6.98 -8.29
C CYS A 20 -4.01 5.53 -7.96
N TRP A 21 -4.87 5.30 -6.99
CA TRP A 21 -5.28 3.95 -6.59
C TRP A 21 -5.91 3.15 -7.73
N GLU A 22 -6.89 3.75 -8.40
CA GLU A 22 -7.61 3.12 -9.51
C GLU A 22 -6.68 2.85 -10.71
N ASP A 23 -5.84 3.83 -11.06
CA ASP A 23 -4.91 3.70 -12.18
C ASP A 23 -3.88 2.60 -11.95
N VAL A 24 -3.27 2.57 -10.77
CA VAL A 24 -2.28 1.55 -10.40
C VAL A 24 -2.95 0.17 -10.31
N ALA A 25 -4.07 0.09 -9.61
CA ALA A 25 -4.83 -1.14 -9.45
C ALA A 25 -5.17 -1.77 -10.81
N GLY A 26 -5.65 -0.96 -11.75
CA GLY A 26 -5.97 -1.40 -13.11
C GLY A 26 -4.77 -1.94 -13.88
N ARG A 27 -3.58 -1.37 -13.70
CA ARG A 27 -2.36 -1.86 -14.37
C ARG A 27 -1.90 -3.22 -13.87
N TYR A 28 -2.21 -3.58 -12.62
CA TYR A 28 -1.76 -4.82 -11.99
C TYR A 28 -2.88 -5.85 -11.77
N ASP A 29 -4.09 -5.58 -12.25
CA ASP A 29 -5.28 -6.41 -11.97
C ASP A 29 -5.49 -6.69 -10.47
N ILE A 30 -5.31 -5.66 -9.65
CA ILE A 30 -5.48 -5.69 -8.20
C ILE A 30 -6.62 -4.74 -7.84
N GLU A 31 -7.45 -5.10 -6.88
CA GLU A 31 -8.50 -4.21 -6.39
C GLU A 31 -7.89 -2.97 -5.69
N PRO A 32 -8.36 -1.75 -6.01
CA PRO A 32 -7.83 -0.54 -5.38
C PRO A 32 -8.00 -0.54 -3.86
N GLU A 33 -9.08 -1.11 -3.34
CA GLU A 33 -9.31 -1.25 -1.89
C GLU A 33 -8.26 -2.13 -1.21
N LEU A 34 -7.75 -3.14 -1.92
CA LEU A 34 -6.69 -3.99 -1.38
C LEU A 34 -5.38 -3.20 -1.23
N LEU A 35 -5.01 -2.39 -2.22
CA LEU A 35 -3.84 -1.50 -2.14
C LEU A 35 -4.01 -0.45 -1.02
N GLN A 36 -5.20 0.13 -0.90
CA GLN A 36 -5.52 1.07 0.16
C GLN A 36 -5.46 0.41 1.55
N ALA A 37 -5.98 -0.80 1.70
CA ALA A 37 -5.91 -1.56 2.95
C ALA A 37 -4.47 -1.84 3.37
N ILE A 38 -3.60 -2.18 2.42
CA ILE A 38 -2.17 -2.36 2.68
C ILE A 38 -1.55 -1.05 3.17
N ALA A 39 -1.78 0.07 2.49
CA ALA A 39 -1.27 1.37 2.92
C ALA A 39 -1.77 1.77 4.31
N ALA A 40 -3.03 1.49 4.63
CA ALA A 40 -3.60 1.76 5.95
C ALA A 40 -2.85 0.98 7.05
N VAL A 41 -2.61 -0.31 6.85
CA VAL A 41 -1.92 -1.18 7.82
C VAL A 41 -0.43 -0.83 7.90
N GLU A 42 0.22 -0.59 6.76
CA GLU A 42 1.67 -0.37 6.69
C GLU A 42 2.09 0.99 7.26
N SER A 43 1.44 2.05 6.86
CA SER A 43 1.85 3.42 7.21
C SER A 43 0.77 4.27 7.85
N GLY A 44 -0.47 3.80 7.94
CA GLY A 44 -1.61 4.64 8.30
C GLY A 44 -1.80 5.78 7.29
N TYR A 45 -1.57 5.52 6.01
CA TYR A 45 -1.60 6.50 4.91
C TYR A 45 -0.55 7.63 5.04
N ARG A 46 0.54 7.40 5.76
CA ARG A 46 1.61 8.41 5.88
C ARG A 46 2.63 8.23 4.77
N ALA A 47 2.66 9.18 3.83
CA ALA A 47 3.52 9.13 2.66
C ALA A 47 5.02 9.08 2.99
N ASN A 48 5.45 9.74 4.07
CA ASN A 48 6.84 9.83 4.51
C ASN A 48 7.18 8.90 5.68
N ALA A 49 6.37 7.86 5.92
CA ALA A 49 6.65 6.90 6.98
C ALA A 49 7.97 6.15 6.73
N MET A 50 8.72 5.94 7.80
CA MET A 50 9.97 5.19 7.79
C MET A 50 10.04 4.28 9.02
N ASN A 51 10.19 2.98 8.82
CA ASN A 51 10.47 2.02 9.87
C ASN A 51 11.92 1.55 9.77
N LYS A 52 12.71 1.77 10.80
CA LYS A 52 14.13 1.38 10.91
C LYS A 52 14.36 0.29 11.95
N ALA A 53 13.30 -0.30 12.50
CA ALA A 53 13.38 -1.23 13.62
C ALA A 53 13.46 -2.71 13.21
N ASN A 54 13.68 -3.02 11.92
CA ASN A 54 13.80 -4.39 11.44
C ASN A 54 15.08 -5.04 11.98
N SER A 55 14.96 -6.28 12.49
CA SER A 55 16.05 -7.01 13.11
C SER A 55 17.22 -7.34 12.17
N ASP A 56 16.97 -7.40 10.86
CA ASP A 56 17.98 -7.65 9.82
C ASP A 56 18.72 -6.38 9.35
N GLY A 57 18.43 -5.23 9.98
CA GLY A 57 19.00 -3.95 9.60
C GLY A 57 18.36 -3.29 8.38
N SER A 58 17.37 -3.92 7.75
CA SER A 58 16.60 -3.32 6.68
C SER A 58 15.65 -2.23 7.23
N ARG A 59 15.12 -1.42 6.33
CA ARG A 59 14.11 -0.40 6.65
C ARG A 59 12.96 -0.47 5.67
N ASP A 60 11.78 -0.04 6.11
CA ASP A 60 10.58 0.02 5.31
C ASP A 60 10.23 1.48 5.03
N ILE A 61 9.95 1.79 3.77
CA ILE A 61 10.01 3.14 3.21
C ILE A 61 8.66 3.55 2.64
N GLY A 62 8.14 4.70 3.11
CA GLY A 62 7.05 5.42 2.51
C GLY A 62 5.66 4.83 2.74
N LEU A 63 4.71 5.28 1.92
CA LEU A 63 3.29 4.96 2.03
C LEU A 63 3.01 3.45 2.08
N MET A 64 3.67 2.68 1.22
CA MET A 64 3.50 1.23 1.08
C MET A 64 4.55 0.42 1.85
N GLN A 65 5.42 1.07 2.63
CA GLN A 65 6.48 0.45 3.43
C GLN A 65 7.36 -0.51 2.61
N ILE A 66 7.89 0.01 1.52
CA ILE A 66 8.79 -0.73 0.62
C ILE A 66 10.10 -1.04 1.36
N ASN A 67 10.42 -2.33 1.50
CA ASN A 67 11.65 -2.73 2.17
C ASN A 67 12.90 -2.34 1.37
N SER A 68 13.92 -1.88 2.07
CA SER A 68 15.17 -1.42 1.47
C SER A 68 15.92 -2.51 0.68
N MET A 69 15.58 -3.79 0.87
CA MET A 69 16.12 -4.89 0.06
C MET A 69 15.79 -4.75 -1.43
N HIS A 70 14.72 -4.03 -1.76
CA HIS A 70 14.32 -3.78 -3.16
C HIS A 70 15.10 -2.63 -3.81
N LEU A 71 15.78 -1.77 -3.05
CA LEU A 71 16.47 -0.58 -3.58
C LEU A 71 17.48 -0.90 -4.68
N PRO A 72 18.32 -1.96 -4.61
CA PRO A 72 19.28 -2.24 -5.68
C PRO A 72 18.64 -2.41 -7.06
N ARG A 73 17.48 -3.08 -7.12
CA ARG A 73 16.76 -3.24 -8.39
C ARG A 73 15.98 -1.97 -8.77
N LEU A 74 15.43 -1.26 -7.81
CA LEU A 74 14.65 -0.04 -8.04
C LEU A 74 15.55 1.11 -8.53
N LEU A 75 16.77 1.23 -8.01
CA LEU A 75 17.75 2.23 -8.45
C LEU A 75 18.10 2.09 -9.93
N LYS A 76 18.10 0.87 -10.48
CA LYS A 76 18.29 0.65 -11.93
C LYS A 76 17.16 1.25 -12.77
N GLN A 77 16.01 1.50 -12.18
CA GLN A 77 14.86 2.15 -12.80
C GLN A 77 14.76 3.65 -12.43
N GLY A 78 15.77 4.20 -11.77
CA GLY A 78 15.75 5.58 -11.29
C GLY A 78 14.87 5.82 -10.08
N ILE A 79 14.42 4.76 -9.38
CA ILE A 79 13.57 4.85 -8.20
C ILE A 79 14.45 4.83 -6.97
N THR A 80 14.56 5.99 -6.32
CA THR A 80 15.36 6.19 -5.11
C THR A 80 14.51 6.12 -3.85
N GLU A 81 15.14 5.95 -2.70
CA GLU A 81 14.48 6.04 -1.40
C GLU A 81 13.79 7.39 -1.20
N GLU A 82 14.45 8.48 -1.59
CA GLU A 82 13.88 9.82 -1.52
C GLU A 82 12.58 9.93 -2.34
N ARG A 83 12.56 9.37 -3.53
CA ARG A 83 11.36 9.36 -4.37
C ARG A 83 10.23 8.52 -3.77
N LEU A 84 10.54 7.39 -3.15
CA LEU A 84 9.53 6.58 -2.45
C LEU A 84 8.88 7.34 -1.29
N LEU A 85 9.61 8.25 -0.65
CA LEU A 85 9.09 9.09 0.44
C LEU A 85 8.31 10.31 -0.06
N SER A 86 8.73 10.90 -1.18
CA SER A 86 8.18 12.15 -1.70
C SER A 86 7.09 11.98 -2.76
N GLU A 87 7.02 10.80 -3.39
CA GLU A 87 6.08 10.50 -4.46
C GLU A 87 5.14 9.34 -4.06
N PRO A 88 4.02 9.62 -3.36
CA PRO A 88 3.13 8.58 -2.86
C PRO A 88 2.59 7.64 -3.94
N CYS A 89 2.25 8.16 -5.12
CA CYS A 89 1.78 7.33 -6.24
C CYS A 89 2.87 6.38 -6.75
N LEU A 90 4.14 6.79 -6.72
CA LEU A 90 5.26 5.90 -7.02
C LEU A 90 5.38 4.78 -5.97
N SER A 91 5.18 5.10 -4.70
CA SER A 91 5.14 4.09 -3.63
C SER A 91 4.02 3.07 -3.86
N VAL A 92 2.82 3.52 -4.25
CA VAL A 92 1.69 2.63 -4.60
C VAL A 92 2.05 1.74 -5.80
N GLU A 93 2.65 2.30 -6.83
CA GLU A 93 3.11 1.57 -8.02
C GLU A 93 4.10 0.45 -7.65
N VAL A 94 5.12 0.78 -6.87
CA VAL A 94 6.13 -0.20 -6.43
C VAL A 94 5.50 -1.26 -5.53
N GLY A 95 4.65 -0.86 -4.59
CA GLY A 95 3.93 -1.79 -3.70
C GLY A 95 3.03 -2.75 -4.49
N ALA A 96 2.29 -2.24 -5.47
CA ALA A 96 1.45 -3.07 -6.35
C ALA A 96 2.29 -4.06 -7.15
N SER A 97 3.46 -3.65 -7.66
CA SER A 97 4.36 -4.55 -8.40
C SER A 97 4.89 -5.68 -7.51
N ILE A 98 5.22 -5.40 -6.26
CA ILE A 98 5.66 -6.41 -5.29
C ILE A 98 4.51 -7.39 -4.97
N LEU A 99 3.32 -6.88 -4.72
CA LEU A 99 2.14 -7.73 -4.49
C LEU A 99 1.84 -8.59 -5.71
N ALA A 100 1.95 -8.05 -6.92
CA ALA A 100 1.75 -8.79 -8.16
C ALA A 100 2.74 -9.96 -8.32
N GLU A 101 3.99 -9.80 -7.90
CA GLU A 101 4.98 -10.89 -7.88
C GLU A 101 4.53 -12.03 -6.95
N PHE A 102 3.99 -11.72 -5.77
CA PHE A 102 3.42 -12.72 -4.87
C PHE A 102 2.15 -13.37 -5.42
N ILE A 103 1.30 -12.59 -6.10
CA ILE A 103 0.11 -13.13 -6.77
C ILE A 103 0.49 -14.10 -7.89
N GLN A 104 1.52 -13.82 -8.67
CA GLN A 104 2.04 -14.75 -9.67
C GLN A 104 2.54 -16.06 -9.04
N ARG A 105 3.15 -15.96 -7.87
CA ARG A 105 3.73 -17.12 -7.17
C ARG A 105 2.70 -17.98 -6.46
N PHE A 106 1.75 -17.38 -5.77
CA PHE A 106 0.81 -18.04 -4.87
C PHE A 106 -0.64 -18.06 -5.36
N GLY A 107 -0.96 -17.29 -6.42
CA GLY A 107 -2.32 -16.99 -6.84
C GLY A 107 -2.87 -15.74 -6.16
N TYR A 108 -4.01 -15.24 -6.67
CA TYR A 108 -4.70 -14.09 -6.09
C TYR A 108 -5.48 -14.52 -4.85
N ASN A 109 -4.81 -14.59 -3.74
CA ASN A 109 -5.33 -15.10 -2.47
C ASN A 109 -4.66 -14.44 -1.26
N TRP A 110 -5.14 -14.76 -0.08
CA TRP A 110 -4.62 -14.18 1.17
C TRP A 110 -3.19 -14.65 1.53
N THR A 111 -2.74 -15.76 0.98
CA THR A 111 -1.32 -16.16 1.09
C THR A 111 -0.41 -15.17 0.37
N ALA A 112 -0.78 -14.74 -0.83
CA ALA A 112 -0.05 -13.70 -1.56
C ALA A 112 -0.05 -12.37 -0.79
N VAL A 113 -1.19 -11.95 -0.29
CA VAL A 113 -1.32 -10.72 0.52
C VAL A 113 -0.48 -10.81 1.79
N GLY A 114 -0.55 -11.89 2.52
CA GLY A 114 0.26 -12.13 3.72
C GLY A 114 1.77 -12.11 3.45
N SER A 115 2.16 -12.57 2.26
CA SER A 115 3.56 -12.60 1.82
C SER A 115 4.14 -11.22 1.57
N TYR A 116 3.31 -10.20 1.35
CA TYR A 116 3.77 -8.81 1.23
C TYR A 116 4.61 -8.38 2.44
N ASN A 117 4.20 -8.76 3.63
CA ASN A 117 4.95 -8.50 4.87
C ASN A 117 5.89 -9.65 5.24
N ALA A 118 5.38 -10.89 5.24
CA ALA A 118 6.10 -12.04 5.78
C ALA A 118 7.09 -12.69 4.79
N GLY A 119 7.05 -12.29 3.51
CA GLY A 119 7.91 -12.84 2.48
C GLY A 119 7.51 -14.23 2.01
N PRO A 120 8.26 -14.80 1.03
CA PRO A 120 7.89 -16.03 0.34
C PRO A 120 8.38 -17.33 1.00
N GLY A 121 9.08 -17.25 2.13
CA GLY A 121 9.60 -18.42 2.83
C GLY A 121 8.51 -19.44 3.18
N SER A 122 8.89 -20.67 3.51
CA SER A 122 7.97 -21.74 3.88
C SER A 122 8.12 -22.15 5.34
N GLY A 123 7.14 -22.88 5.85
CA GLY A 123 7.12 -23.43 7.20
C GLY A 123 6.05 -22.81 8.10
N PRO A 124 5.69 -23.51 9.21
CA PRO A 124 4.56 -23.13 10.06
C PRO A 124 4.66 -21.72 10.65
N GLU A 125 5.85 -21.32 11.06
CA GLU A 125 6.11 -19.98 11.61
C GLU A 125 5.85 -18.88 10.56
N ARG A 126 6.34 -19.10 9.34
CA ARG A 126 6.14 -18.16 8.23
C ARG A 126 4.67 -18.09 7.81
N ASP A 127 3.99 -19.21 7.78
CA ASP A 127 2.56 -19.29 7.46
C ASP A 127 1.72 -18.55 8.52
N ALA A 128 2.07 -18.68 9.79
CA ALA A 128 1.40 -17.94 10.87
C ALA A 128 1.59 -16.42 10.74
N LEU A 129 2.78 -15.95 10.38
CA LEU A 129 3.04 -14.54 10.13
C LEU A 129 2.24 -14.00 8.95
N ARG A 130 2.14 -14.76 7.86
CA ARG A 130 1.29 -14.39 6.72
C ARG A 130 -0.17 -14.25 7.11
N GLU A 131 -0.67 -15.21 7.87
CA GLU A 131 -2.06 -15.21 8.31
C GLU A 131 -2.36 -14.01 9.22
N GLN A 132 -1.50 -13.72 10.19
CA GLN A 132 -1.67 -12.57 11.08
C GLN A 132 -1.70 -11.25 10.30
N TYR A 133 -0.80 -11.09 9.34
CA TYR A 133 -0.77 -9.90 8.49
C TYR A 133 -2.00 -9.82 7.59
N ALA A 134 -2.36 -10.93 6.94
CA ALA A 134 -3.53 -11.00 6.07
C ALA A 134 -4.83 -10.64 6.82
N GLN A 135 -4.98 -11.06 8.06
CA GLN A 135 -6.14 -10.70 8.88
C GLN A 135 -6.23 -9.19 9.14
N LYS A 136 -5.10 -8.51 9.36
CA LYS A 136 -5.07 -7.05 9.50
C LYS A 136 -5.51 -6.34 8.21
N ILE A 137 -5.02 -6.82 7.07
CA ILE A 137 -5.40 -6.28 5.77
C ILE A 137 -6.88 -6.54 5.50
N TRP A 138 -7.38 -7.76 5.77
CA TRP A 138 -8.78 -8.11 5.60
C TRP A 138 -9.72 -7.14 6.33
N ALA A 139 -9.45 -6.81 7.57
CA ALA A 139 -10.27 -5.90 8.36
C ALA A 139 -10.38 -4.51 7.72
N GLN A 140 -9.28 -3.97 7.17
CA GLN A 140 -9.27 -2.70 6.46
C GLN A 140 -9.97 -2.80 5.10
N TYR A 141 -9.68 -3.85 4.35
CA TYR A 141 -10.27 -4.11 3.04
C TYR A 141 -11.81 -4.22 3.13
N GLU A 142 -12.31 -5.02 4.06
CA GLU A 142 -13.75 -5.21 4.27
C GLU A 142 -14.46 -3.88 4.59
N ALA A 143 -13.86 -3.04 5.41
CA ALA A 143 -14.39 -1.71 5.72
C ALA A 143 -14.41 -0.79 4.49
N LEU A 144 -13.37 -0.82 3.66
CA LEU A 144 -13.30 -0.02 2.42
C LEU A 144 -14.32 -0.48 1.38
N VAL A 145 -14.47 -1.78 1.19
CA VAL A 145 -15.47 -2.34 0.27
C VAL A 145 -16.89 -1.98 0.70
N ALA A 146 -17.18 -2.00 2.01
CA ALA A 146 -18.49 -1.60 2.55
C ALA A 146 -18.84 -0.13 2.23
N LEU A 147 -17.84 0.76 2.11
CA LEU A 147 -18.06 2.17 1.75
C LEU A 147 -18.44 2.39 0.28
N ARG A 148 -18.20 1.40 -0.59
CA ARG A 148 -18.58 1.46 -2.02
C ARG A 148 -20.06 1.22 -2.27
N HIS A 149 -20.76 0.66 -1.33
CA HIS A 149 -22.16 0.26 -1.43
C HIS A 149 -23.03 1.03 -0.43
#